data_9c2aaf0dc04c30bdd4e391fa5bd7cc59
#
_entry.id   9c2aaf0dc04c30bdd4e391fa5bd7cc59
#
_cell.length_a   1.000
_cell.length_b   1.000
_cell.length_c   1.000
_cell.angle_alpha   90.00
_cell.angle_beta   90.00
_cell.angle_gamma   90.00
#
_symmetry.space_group_name_H-M   'P 1'
#
loop_
_entity.id
_entity.type
_entity.pdbx_description
1 polymer ?
#
loop_
_entity_poly.entity_id
_entity_poly.type
_entity_poly.pdbx_seq_one_letter_code
_entity_poly.pdbx_strand_id
1 'polypeptide(L)'
;MLSGSQGALPARETGGAQEGGGWPVHVLYVIDSVSRVGGAEQGLVAMTPQLVRAGVKLDVAYLKDSPGGFQPELTSAGADVFGVGRATRGGTVAALHRLVRERRPDLVHTTLYESDVLGRAAALAARTPVVTSLVNAAYGPEHRNARGLNPWKVRAAQAVDATTAQGTRRFHALTRYVAGAMARRLRVPSQRIDVVPRGRDPELLGSVTPDRRAAVRTALELPQDVPVVLAAARQQYQKGLDVLLEAWPEVLRAEPEAVLLLAGSEGGESERLRALAAATRGVRFLGPRDDVFDLMAASDAFAVPSRWEGLGSAAMEAMGVGVPLVAADVPALRETVGSEDYARLVTPEHPAALAAALTDTLEDRASARMRAKAARARFLTSFTLHQVSAQMVEFYERSLRLRTV
;
A
#
# COMPACT_ATOMS: atom_id res chain seq x y z
N MET A 1 64.02 -1.15 -42.05
CA MET A 1 62.90 -2.10 -42.32
C MET A 1 62.12 -2.19 -40.99
N LEU A 2 60.99 -1.54 -40.98
CA LEU A 2 60.14 -1.45 -39.80
C LEU A 2 58.88 -2.30 -40.06
N SER A 3 58.62 -3.35 -39.30
CA SER A 3 57.39 -4.11 -39.33
C SER A 3 56.57 -3.77 -38.09
N GLY A 4 55.44 -3.12 -38.30
CA GLY A 4 54.49 -2.81 -37.25
C GLY A 4 53.63 -4.02 -36.90
N SER A 5 53.49 -4.30 -35.61
CA SER A 5 52.54 -5.24 -35.08
C SER A 5 51.28 -4.53 -34.65
N GLN A 6 50.16 -4.84 -35.33
CA GLN A 6 48.83 -4.43 -34.91
C GLN A 6 48.41 -5.28 -33.69
N GLY A 7 48.16 -4.62 -32.57
CA GLY A 7 47.58 -5.23 -31.39
C GLY A 7 46.07 -5.48 -31.58
N ALA A 8 45.70 -6.75 -31.58
CA ALA A 8 44.30 -7.19 -31.54
C ALA A 8 43.73 -6.96 -30.13
N LEU A 9 42.51 -6.36 -30.06
CA LEU A 9 41.72 -6.26 -28.84
C LEU A 9 41.26 -7.66 -28.39
N PRO A 10 41.28 -7.97 -27.08
CA PRO A 10 40.85 -9.27 -26.60
C PRO A 10 39.33 -9.47 -26.80
N ALA A 11 38.97 -10.62 -27.30
CA ALA A 11 37.60 -11.09 -27.41
C ALA A 11 36.96 -11.17 -26.01
N ARG A 12 35.73 -10.65 -25.88
CA ARG A 12 34.91 -10.87 -24.68
C ARG A 12 34.57 -12.35 -24.59
N GLU A 13 35.02 -12.97 -23.51
CA GLU A 13 34.62 -14.32 -23.12
C GLU A 13 33.12 -14.33 -22.88
N THR A 14 32.41 -15.14 -23.62
CA THR A 14 31.00 -15.47 -23.40
C THR A 14 30.92 -16.43 -22.22
N GLY A 15 30.78 -15.86 -21.01
CA GLY A 15 30.44 -16.62 -19.81
C GLY A 15 29.05 -17.21 -19.93
N GLY A 16 28.89 -18.46 -19.49
CA GLY A 16 27.76 -19.34 -19.68
C GLY A 16 26.39 -18.75 -19.34
N ALA A 17 25.44 -19.10 -20.19
CA ALA A 17 24.04 -18.78 -20.04
C ALA A 17 23.46 -19.42 -18.76
N GLN A 18 23.08 -18.58 -17.78
CA GLN A 18 22.09 -18.96 -16.80
C GLN A 18 20.70 -18.79 -17.46
N GLU A 19 19.99 -19.86 -17.57
CA GLU A 19 18.60 -19.89 -18.03
C GLU A 19 17.74 -19.08 -17.07
N GLY A 20 17.17 -17.96 -17.52
CA GLY A 20 16.31 -17.06 -16.78
C GLY A 20 16.63 -15.57 -16.88
N GLY A 21 17.64 -15.15 -17.66
CA GLY A 21 18.15 -13.79 -17.72
C GLY A 21 17.31 -12.84 -18.61
N GLY A 22 16.27 -12.22 -18.05
CA GLY A 22 15.81 -10.94 -18.56
C GLY A 22 16.93 -9.90 -18.44
N TRP A 23 16.98 -8.93 -19.37
CA TRP A 23 17.97 -7.83 -19.32
C TRP A 23 17.79 -7.07 -18.00
N PRO A 24 18.87 -6.67 -17.29
CA PRO A 24 18.75 -5.89 -16.07
C PRO A 24 18.03 -4.58 -16.38
N VAL A 25 16.79 -4.46 -15.88
CA VAL A 25 15.96 -3.27 -16.08
C VAL A 25 16.39 -2.21 -15.06
N HIS A 26 16.73 -1.01 -15.53
CA HIS A 26 17.03 0.12 -14.67
C HIS A 26 15.79 1.01 -14.50
N VAL A 27 15.24 1.06 -13.28
CA VAL A 27 14.05 1.83 -12.93
C VAL A 27 14.40 3.00 -12.02
N LEU A 28 14.00 4.22 -12.40
CA LEU A 28 13.95 5.37 -11.49
C LEU A 28 12.54 5.48 -10.91
N TYR A 29 12.39 5.10 -9.63
CA TYR A 29 11.12 5.21 -8.91
C TYR A 29 11.00 6.58 -8.26
N VAL A 30 9.94 7.35 -8.60
CA VAL A 30 9.68 8.69 -8.10
C VAL A 30 8.47 8.67 -7.18
N ILE A 31 8.65 9.11 -5.94
CA ILE A 31 7.62 9.09 -4.89
C ILE A 31 7.59 10.43 -4.14
N ASP A 32 6.43 10.82 -3.60
CA ASP A 32 6.29 12.10 -2.89
C ASP A 32 7.20 12.20 -1.66
N SER A 33 7.29 11.11 -0.90
CA SER A 33 8.12 11.01 0.31
C SER A 33 8.55 9.56 0.55
N VAL A 34 9.49 9.36 1.45
CA VAL A 34 9.88 8.03 1.95
C VAL A 34 9.62 7.92 3.45
N SER A 35 8.53 8.55 3.91
CA SER A 35 8.12 8.54 5.32
C SER A 35 7.65 7.16 5.77
N ARG A 36 7.68 6.89 7.09
CA ARG A 36 7.24 5.59 7.66
C ARG A 36 5.72 5.42 7.74
N VAL A 37 4.95 6.45 7.39
CA VAL A 37 3.50 6.51 7.67
C VAL A 37 2.65 6.06 6.49
N GLY A 38 3.15 6.13 5.27
CA GLY A 38 2.36 5.90 4.05
C GLY A 38 2.37 4.43 3.59
N GLY A 39 1.23 3.95 3.11
CA GLY A 39 1.16 2.60 2.56
C GLY A 39 1.90 2.44 1.22
N ALA A 40 2.06 3.51 0.43
CA ALA A 40 2.84 3.47 -0.80
C ALA A 40 4.33 3.31 -0.50
N GLU A 41 4.82 4.07 0.48
CA GLU A 41 6.19 4.03 0.97
C GLU A 41 6.55 2.67 1.58
N GLN A 42 5.68 2.14 2.45
CA GLN A 42 5.85 0.79 3.01
C GLN A 42 5.84 -0.29 1.92
N GLY A 43 5.00 -0.15 0.89
CA GLY A 43 4.98 -1.06 -0.25
C GLY A 43 6.27 -1.04 -1.06
N LEU A 44 6.84 0.14 -1.30
CA LEU A 44 8.11 0.30 -1.99
C LEU A 44 9.25 -0.36 -1.21
N VAL A 45 9.38 -0.04 0.07
CA VAL A 45 10.44 -0.59 0.93
C VAL A 45 10.35 -2.11 1.00
N ALA A 46 9.16 -2.66 1.23
CA ALA A 46 8.97 -4.11 1.28
C ALA A 46 9.37 -4.82 -0.03
N MET A 47 9.07 -4.19 -1.18
CA MET A 47 9.30 -4.78 -2.49
C MET A 47 10.76 -4.60 -2.97
N THR A 48 11.47 -3.57 -2.54
CA THR A 48 12.83 -3.23 -3.01
C THR A 48 13.79 -4.41 -2.96
N PRO A 49 13.94 -5.18 -1.85
CA PRO A 49 14.87 -6.31 -1.80
C PRO A 49 14.56 -7.41 -2.83
N GLN A 50 13.27 -7.62 -3.14
CA GLN A 50 12.83 -8.61 -4.12
C GLN A 50 13.13 -8.16 -5.55
N LEU A 51 12.88 -6.89 -5.86
CA LEU A 51 13.17 -6.30 -7.17
C LEU A 51 14.68 -6.34 -7.46
N VAL A 52 15.51 -5.94 -6.48
CA VAL A 52 16.96 -5.96 -6.62
C VAL A 52 17.47 -7.40 -6.81
N ARG A 53 16.97 -8.37 -6.06
CA ARG A 53 17.31 -9.80 -6.25
C ARG A 53 16.88 -10.34 -7.62
N ALA A 54 15.79 -9.82 -8.17
CA ALA A 54 15.34 -10.15 -9.53
C ALA A 54 16.12 -9.43 -10.64
N GLY A 55 17.19 -8.70 -10.30
CA GLY A 55 18.07 -8.02 -11.27
C GLY A 55 17.58 -6.61 -11.67
N VAL A 56 16.56 -6.05 -11.02
CA VAL A 56 16.15 -4.66 -11.26
C VAL A 56 17.16 -3.73 -10.57
N LYS A 57 17.84 -2.88 -11.35
CA LYS A 57 18.57 -1.74 -10.80
C LYS A 57 17.57 -0.67 -10.42
N LEU A 58 17.47 -0.35 -9.12
CA LEU A 58 16.47 0.57 -8.60
C LEU A 58 17.11 1.85 -8.07
N ASP A 59 16.76 2.98 -8.68
CA ASP A 59 16.99 4.31 -8.14
C ASP A 59 15.67 4.82 -7.55
N VAL A 60 15.70 5.46 -6.38
CA VAL A 60 14.53 6.04 -5.72
C VAL A 60 14.71 7.54 -5.55
N ALA A 61 13.84 8.33 -6.15
CA ALA A 61 13.80 9.78 -6.00
C ALA A 61 12.58 10.21 -5.18
N TYR A 62 12.78 10.99 -4.12
CA TYR A 62 11.69 11.53 -3.32
C TYR A 62 11.63 13.06 -3.38
N LEU A 63 10.41 13.63 -3.31
CA LEU A 63 10.17 15.07 -3.46
C LEU A 63 10.18 15.82 -2.13
N LYS A 64 9.77 15.18 -1.04
CA LYS A 64 9.64 15.79 0.29
C LYS A 64 10.56 15.09 1.27
N ASP A 65 11.35 15.89 1.96
CA ASP A 65 12.21 15.36 3.01
C ASP A 65 11.39 14.73 4.13
N SER A 66 11.88 13.61 4.62
CA SER A 66 11.25 12.82 5.68
C SER A 66 12.32 12.40 6.67
N PRO A 67 12.65 13.25 7.65
CA PRO A 67 13.60 12.88 8.71
C PRO A 67 13.17 11.58 9.38
N GLY A 68 14.09 10.62 9.52
CA GLY A 68 13.78 9.28 10.06
C GLY A 68 12.93 8.40 9.14
N GLY A 69 12.86 8.72 7.85
CA GLY A 69 12.17 7.93 6.84
C GLY A 69 12.88 6.62 6.47
N PHE A 70 12.46 6.02 5.38
CA PHE A 70 12.94 4.71 4.89
C PHE A 70 14.23 4.78 4.04
N GLN A 71 14.92 5.92 4.00
CA GLN A 71 16.16 6.04 3.22
C GLN A 71 17.20 4.96 3.57
N PRO A 72 17.49 4.67 4.87
CA PRO A 72 18.45 3.65 5.23
C PRO A 72 18.07 2.24 4.76
N GLU A 73 16.79 1.87 4.91
CA GLU A 73 16.29 0.55 4.51
C GLU A 73 16.32 0.37 3.00
N LEU A 74 15.96 1.39 2.23
CA LEU A 74 16.05 1.37 0.76
C LEU A 74 17.49 1.21 0.30
N THR A 75 18.43 1.95 0.90
CA THR A 75 19.86 1.87 0.57
C THR A 75 20.43 0.50 0.96
N SER A 76 20.10 -0.01 2.15
CA SER A 76 20.53 -1.34 2.59
C SER A 76 19.98 -2.46 1.71
N ALA A 77 18.80 -2.25 1.10
CA ALA A 77 18.20 -3.17 0.13
C ALA A 77 18.82 -3.08 -1.28
N GLY A 78 19.78 -2.17 -1.51
CA GLY A 78 20.51 -2.03 -2.78
C GLY A 78 19.93 -0.98 -3.74
N ALA A 79 19.07 -0.08 -3.28
CA ALA A 79 18.61 1.06 -4.08
C ALA A 79 19.49 2.30 -3.87
N ASP A 80 19.73 3.07 -4.93
CA ASP A 80 20.29 4.42 -4.82
C ASP A 80 19.18 5.43 -4.52
N VAL A 81 19.31 6.27 -3.47
CA VAL A 81 18.25 7.14 -2.97
C VAL A 81 18.61 8.61 -3.13
N PHE A 82 17.69 9.42 -3.70
CA PHE A 82 17.93 10.81 -4.08
C PHE A 82 16.83 11.77 -3.57
N GLY A 83 17.19 12.79 -2.81
CA GLY A 83 16.30 13.91 -2.47
C GLY A 83 16.30 14.95 -3.59
N VAL A 84 15.20 15.08 -4.34
CA VAL A 84 15.12 15.94 -5.52
C VAL A 84 14.16 17.13 -5.37
N GLY A 85 13.42 17.22 -4.26
CA GLY A 85 12.50 18.33 -4.00
C GLY A 85 13.20 19.68 -4.01
N ARG A 86 12.51 20.69 -4.54
CA ARG A 86 12.96 22.09 -4.58
C ARG A 86 11.82 23.01 -4.14
N ALA A 87 12.12 24.25 -3.81
CA ALA A 87 11.13 25.23 -3.37
C ALA A 87 10.01 25.49 -4.39
N THR A 88 10.26 25.23 -5.67
CA THR A 88 9.26 25.39 -6.73
C THR A 88 9.05 24.08 -7.51
N ARG A 89 7.84 23.87 -8.03
CA ARG A 89 7.52 22.73 -8.90
C ARG A 89 8.41 22.69 -10.15
N GLY A 90 8.65 23.83 -10.78
CA GLY A 90 9.57 23.95 -11.94
C GLY A 90 11.00 23.53 -11.60
N GLY A 91 11.50 23.94 -10.44
CA GLY A 91 12.81 23.53 -9.94
C GLY A 91 12.88 22.01 -9.67
N THR A 92 11.81 21.43 -9.15
CA THR A 92 11.72 19.97 -8.94
C THR A 92 11.70 19.21 -10.27
N VAL A 93 10.93 19.68 -11.27
CA VAL A 93 10.93 19.08 -12.63
C VAL A 93 12.34 19.15 -13.24
N ALA A 94 13.03 20.28 -13.13
CA ALA A 94 14.40 20.43 -13.65
C ALA A 94 15.39 19.49 -12.93
N ALA A 95 15.27 19.32 -11.62
CA ALA A 95 16.09 18.38 -10.84
C ALA A 95 15.83 16.92 -11.24
N LEU A 96 14.56 16.52 -11.37
CA LEU A 96 14.16 15.20 -11.85
C LEU A 96 14.65 14.96 -13.29
N HIS A 97 14.47 15.93 -14.20
CA HIS A 97 14.96 15.85 -15.58
C HIS A 97 16.48 15.63 -15.62
N ARG A 98 17.23 16.37 -14.81
CA ARG A 98 18.69 16.19 -14.69
C ARG A 98 19.02 14.78 -14.21
N LEU A 99 18.38 14.32 -13.14
CA LEU A 99 18.59 12.99 -12.59
C LEU A 99 18.30 11.89 -13.63
N VAL A 100 17.21 11.99 -14.38
CA VAL A 100 16.89 11.07 -15.49
C VAL A 100 18.00 11.07 -16.54
N ARG A 101 18.53 12.23 -16.90
CA ARG A 101 19.62 12.36 -17.89
C ARG A 101 20.96 11.80 -17.40
N GLU A 102 21.26 11.97 -16.12
CA GLU A 102 22.48 11.47 -15.48
C GLU A 102 22.44 9.97 -15.25
N ARG A 103 21.34 9.47 -14.69
CA ARG A 103 21.18 8.05 -14.34
C ARG A 103 20.81 7.17 -15.54
N ARG A 104 20.17 7.73 -16.57
CA ARG A 104 19.72 7.04 -17.79
C ARG A 104 18.91 5.78 -17.52
N PRO A 105 17.82 5.85 -16.72
CA PRO A 105 16.99 4.71 -16.47
C PRO A 105 16.27 4.28 -17.76
N ASP A 106 15.99 2.98 -17.88
CA ASP A 106 15.16 2.44 -18.96
C ASP A 106 13.70 2.87 -18.80
N LEU A 107 13.29 3.11 -17.54
CA LEU A 107 11.91 3.41 -17.16
C LEU A 107 11.87 4.34 -15.96
N VAL A 108 10.98 5.34 -16.00
CA VAL A 108 10.59 6.12 -14.81
C VAL A 108 9.28 5.58 -14.28
N HIS A 109 9.21 5.25 -12.98
CA HIS A 109 7.99 4.79 -12.32
C HIS A 109 7.55 5.83 -11.29
N THR A 110 6.37 6.42 -11.46
CA THR A 110 5.86 7.46 -10.57
C THR A 110 4.76 6.92 -9.66
N THR A 111 4.68 7.44 -8.43
CA THR A 111 3.67 7.04 -7.44
C THR A 111 3.30 8.22 -6.56
N LEU A 112 2.01 8.48 -6.37
CA LEU A 112 1.39 9.60 -5.69
C LEU A 112 1.35 10.88 -6.54
N TYR A 113 0.38 11.77 -6.21
CA TYR A 113 -0.05 12.85 -7.10
C TYR A 113 1.06 13.80 -7.55
N GLU A 114 1.88 14.33 -6.63
CA GLU A 114 2.93 15.28 -7.02
C GLU A 114 4.01 14.61 -7.86
N SER A 115 4.44 13.42 -7.45
CA SER A 115 5.39 12.60 -8.20
C SER A 115 4.86 12.18 -9.57
N ASP A 116 3.56 11.87 -9.67
CA ASP A 116 2.93 11.55 -10.94
C ASP A 116 3.00 12.73 -11.91
N VAL A 117 2.59 13.91 -11.48
CA VAL A 117 2.58 15.10 -12.35
C VAL A 117 3.99 15.55 -12.71
N LEU A 118 4.87 15.71 -11.71
CA LEU A 118 6.21 16.25 -11.91
C LEU A 118 7.16 15.22 -12.54
N GLY A 119 7.07 13.96 -12.13
CA GLY A 119 7.87 12.85 -12.66
C GLY A 119 7.54 12.54 -14.11
N ARG A 120 6.24 12.53 -14.47
CA ARG A 120 5.82 12.37 -15.88
C ARG A 120 6.34 13.52 -16.73
N ALA A 121 6.22 14.77 -16.28
CA ALA A 121 6.73 15.94 -17.00
C ALA A 121 8.25 15.83 -17.25
N ALA A 122 9.03 15.45 -16.23
CA ALA A 122 10.48 15.29 -16.34
C ALA A 122 10.87 14.12 -17.28
N ALA A 123 10.20 12.97 -17.14
CA ALA A 123 10.45 11.79 -17.97
C ALA A 123 10.13 12.04 -19.46
N LEU A 124 8.98 12.68 -19.75
CA LEU A 124 8.57 13.05 -21.10
C LEU A 124 9.54 14.03 -21.74
N ALA A 125 10.00 15.06 -21.00
CA ALA A 125 11.02 15.99 -21.46
C ALA A 125 12.37 15.29 -21.75
N ALA A 126 12.72 14.27 -20.99
CA ALA A 126 13.91 13.44 -21.20
C ALA A 126 13.72 12.34 -22.28
N ARG A 127 12.51 12.19 -22.82
CA ARG A 127 12.13 11.11 -23.75
C ARG A 127 12.35 9.70 -23.17
N THR A 128 12.23 9.57 -21.86
CA THR A 128 12.31 8.29 -21.14
C THR A 128 10.91 7.75 -20.93
N PRO A 129 10.65 6.45 -21.18
CA PRO A 129 9.36 5.83 -20.92
C PRO A 129 8.94 6.02 -19.46
N VAL A 130 7.64 6.30 -19.23
CA VAL A 130 7.10 6.48 -17.88
C VAL A 130 5.92 5.56 -17.62
N VAL A 131 5.88 4.96 -16.45
CA VAL A 131 4.74 4.23 -15.88
C VAL A 131 4.32 4.86 -14.57
N THR A 132 3.09 4.63 -14.16
CA THR A 132 2.52 5.24 -12.94
C THR A 132 1.73 4.24 -12.13
N SER A 133 1.93 4.25 -10.81
CA SER A 133 1.10 3.49 -9.86
C SER A 133 -0.16 4.24 -9.45
N LEU A 134 -1.30 3.64 -9.70
CA LEU A 134 -2.62 4.09 -9.26
C LEU A 134 -2.95 3.40 -7.93
N VAL A 135 -2.62 4.05 -6.82
CA VAL A 135 -2.70 3.44 -5.48
C VAL A 135 -4.06 3.64 -4.81
N ASN A 136 -4.92 4.47 -5.39
CA ASN A 136 -6.26 4.76 -4.86
C ASN A 136 -7.20 5.17 -6.01
N ALA A 137 -8.51 5.03 -5.82
CA ALA A 137 -9.52 5.54 -6.71
C ALA A 137 -9.75 7.05 -6.46
N ALA A 138 -8.72 7.89 -6.74
CA ALA A 138 -8.75 9.33 -6.52
C ALA A 138 -9.87 10.04 -7.34
N TYR A 139 -10.25 11.25 -6.94
CA TYR A 139 -11.22 12.12 -7.64
C TYR A 139 -12.67 11.63 -7.67
N GLY A 140 -13.04 10.63 -6.85
CA GLY A 140 -14.41 10.16 -6.70
C GLY A 140 -15.31 11.10 -5.89
N PRO A 141 -16.61 10.78 -5.77
CA PRO A 141 -17.51 11.50 -4.88
C PRO A 141 -16.99 11.58 -3.44
N GLU A 142 -16.43 10.48 -2.94
CA GLU A 142 -15.82 10.35 -1.62
C GLU A 142 -14.69 11.37 -1.38
N HIS A 143 -13.88 11.64 -2.40
CA HIS A 143 -12.81 12.64 -2.32
C HIS A 143 -13.33 14.07 -2.50
N ARG A 144 -14.33 14.26 -3.37
CA ARG A 144 -14.90 15.60 -3.61
C ARG A 144 -15.73 16.11 -2.45
N ASN A 145 -16.35 15.18 -1.72
CA ASN A 145 -17.22 15.46 -0.57
C ASN A 145 -16.49 15.31 0.76
N ALA A 146 -15.20 14.92 0.74
CA ALA A 146 -14.42 14.79 1.96
C ALA A 146 -14.28 16.14 2.68
N ARG A 147 -14.42 16.10 4.01
CA ARG A 147 -14.32 17.29 4.85
C ARG A 147 -13.01 18.04 4.63
N GLY A 148 -13.09 19.35 4.46
CA GLY A 148 -11.91 20.22 4.30
C GLY A 148 -11.31 20.27 2.88
N LEU A 149 -11.83 19.52 1.91
CA LEU A 149 -11.39 19.60 0.51
C LEU A 149 -12.28 20.53 -0.31
N ASN A 150 -11.65 21.42 -1.10
CA ASN A 150 -12.35 22.26 -2.05
C ASN A 150 -12.60 21.46 -3.35
N PRO A 151 -13.87 21.24 -3.77
CA PRO A 151 -14.21 20.47 -4.96
C PRO A 151 -13.57 20.99 -6.26
N TRP A 152 -13.40 22.31 -6.38
CA TRP A 152 -12.75 22.92 -7.55
C TRP A 152 -11.24 22.61 -7.59
N LYS A 153 -10.56 22.60 -6.44
CA LYS A 153 -9.16 22.18 -6.35
C LYS A 153 -8.98 20.72 -6.74
N VAL A 154 -9.91 19.85 -6.31
CA VAL A 154 -9.91 18.42 -6.70
C VAL A 154 -10.12 18.26 -8.20
N ARG A 155 -11.05 19.02 -8.82
CA ARG A 155 -11.25 18.99 -10.28
C ARG A 155 -10.04 19.50 -11.06
N ALA A 156 -9.43 20.60 -10.60
CA ALA A 156 -8.23 21.13 -11.23
C ALA A 156 -7.07 20.14 -11.14
N ALA A 157 -6.87 19.51 -9.98
CA ALA A 157 -5.87 18.46 -9.80
C ALA A 157 -6.12 17.26 -10.74
N GLN A 158 -7.38 16.81 -10.86
CA GLN A 158 -7.77 15.75 -11.79
C GLN A 158 -7.46 16.13 -13.25
N ALA A 159 -7.72 17.37 -13.67
CA ALA A 159 -7.46 17.81 -15.03
C ALA A 159 -5.95 17.79 -15.35
N VAL A 160 -5.12 18.27 -14.43
CA VAL A 160 -3.66 18.23 -14.56
C VAL A 160 -3.15 16.78 -14.61
N ASP A 161 -3.63 15.93 -13.71
CA ASP A 161 -3.27 14.50 -13.68
C ASP A 161 -3.68 13.80 -14.98
N ALA A 162 -4.92 14.01 -15.45
CA ALA A 162 -5.41 13.42 -16.69
C ALA A 162 -4.61 13.89 -17.93
N THR A 163 -4.18 15.15 -17.95
CA THR A 163 -3.37 15.69 -19.06
C THR A 163 -1.99 15.04 -19.08
N THR A 164 -1.29 15.00 -17.95
CA THR A 164 0.05 14.38 -17.88
C THR A 164 0.01 12.86 -18.07
N ALA A 165 -1.09 12.21 -17.68
CA ALA A 165 -1.30 10.78 -17.85
C ALA A 165 -1.33 10.31 -19.32
N GLN A 166 -1.66 11.17 -20.29
CA GLN A 166 -1.73 10.78 -21.71
C GLN A 166 -0.38 10.28 -22.25
N GLY A 167 0.73 10.84 -21.77
CA GLY A 167 2.08 10.43 -22.13
C GLY A 167 2.61 9.20 -21.36
N THR A 168 1.85 8.68 -20.40
CA THR A 168 2.24 7.50 -19.62
C THR A 168 2.07 6.24 -20.45
N ARG A 169 3.10 5.40 -20.51
CA ARG A 169 3.11 4.19 -21.33
C ARG A 169 2.16 3.12 -20.81
N ARG A 170 2.23 2.81 -19.54
CA ARG A 170 1.35 1.89 -18.82
C ARG A 170 1.11 2.36 -17.39
N PHE A 171 0.05 1.84 -16.78
CA PHE A 171 -0.31 2.08 -15.40
C PHE A 171 -0.33 0.78 -14.63
N HIS A 172 0.04 0.84 -13.38
CA HIS A 172 -0.11 -0.18 -12.37
C HIS A 172 -1.24 0.22 -11.43
N ALA A 173 -2.20 -0.64 -11.18
CA ALA A 173 -3.28 -0.41 -10.21
C ALA A 173 -3.30 -1.51 -9.16
N LEU A 174 -3.67 -1.17 -7.92
CA LEU A 174 -3.69 -2.13 -6.81
C LEU A 174 -4.87 -3.10 -6.87
N THR A 175 -5.98 -2.70 -7.51
CA THR A 175 -7.22 -3.49 -7.68
C THR A 175 -7.86 -3.19 -9.02
N ARG A 176 -8.71 -4.10 -9.51
CA ARG A 176 -9.54 -3.88 -10.71
C ARG A 176 -10.49 -2.70 -10.53
N TYR A 177 -10.99 -2.52 -9.30
CA TYR A 177 -11.80 -1.36 -8.94
C TYR A 177 -11.03 -0.05 -9.19
N VAL A 178 -9.81 0.08 -8.67
CA VAL A 178 -8.96 1.25 -8.89
C VAL A 178 -8.65 1.40 -10.39
N ALA A 179 -8.29 0.33 -11.09
CA ALA A 179 -8.03 0.34 -12.53
C ALA A 179 -9.22 0.91 -13.31
N GLY A 180 -10.41 0.39 -13.09
CA GLY A 180 -11.63 0.84 -13.78
C GLY A 180 -12.04 2.28 -13.42
N ALA A 181 -11.89 2.68 -12.15
CA ALA A 181 -12.19 4.04 -11.71
C ALA A 181 -11.23 5.05 -12.33
N MET A 182 -9.92 4.76 -12.30
CA MET A 182 -8.89 5.68 -12.79
C MET A 182 -8.81 5.71 -14.31
N ALA A 183 -9.09 4.61 -15.02
CA ALA A 183 -9.23 4.61 -16.47
C ALA A 183 -10.22 5.69 -16.94
N ARG A 184 -11.40 5.73 -16.31
CA ARG A 184 -12.43 6.74 -16.62
C ARG A 184 -12.02 8.15 -16.19
N ARG A 185 -11.45 8.31 -14.99
CA ARG A 185 -11.12 9.62 -14.38
C ARG A 185 -9.93 10.29 -15.07
N LEU A 186 -8.95 9.53 -15.51
CA LEU A 186 -7.79 10.01 -16.25
C LEU A 186 -7.97 9.96 -17.78
N ARG A 187 -9.10 9.41 -18.27
CA ARG A 187 -9.38 9.22 -19.70
C ARG A 187 -8.28 8.44 -20.42
N VAL A 188 -7.82 7.37 -19.81
CA VAL A 188 -6.81 6.46 -20.37
C VAL A 188 -7.43 5.11 -20.70
N PRO A 189 -6.97 4.42 -21.76
CA PRO A 189 -7.46 3.10 -22.11
C PRO A 189 -7.21 2.09 -20.99
N SER A 190 -8.21 1.29 -20.62
CA SER A 190 -8.10 0.26 -19.59
C SER A 190 -7.04 -0.80 -19.91
N GLN A 191 -6.78 -1.07 -21.20
CA GLN A 191 -5.74 -1.99 -21.68
C GLN A 191 -4.31 -1.54 -21.34
N ARG A 192 -4.13 -0.26 -20.97
CA ARG A 192 -2.84 0.24 -20.47
C ARG A 192 -2.67 0.04 -18.96
N ILE A 193 -3.66 -0.53 -18.27
CA ILE A 193 -3.63 -0.66 -16.80
C ILE A 193 -3.49 -2.13 -16.43
N ASP A 194 -2.38 -2.48 -15.80
CA ASP A 194 -2.15 -3.80 -15.20
C ASP A 194 -2.53 -3.75 -13.72
N VAL A 195 -3.12 -4.84 -13.23
CA VAL A 195 -3.49 -4.96 -11.82
C VAL A 195 -2.46 -5.84 -11.12
N VAL A 196 -1.71 -5.24 -10.20
CA VAL A 196 -0.76 -5.93 -9.33
C VAL A 196 -1.04 -5.46 -7.90
N PRO A 197 -1.46 -6.31 -6.97
CA PRO A 197 -1.74 -5.90 -5.60
C PRO A 197 -0.45 -5.56 -4.85
N ARG A 198 -0.55 -5.13 -3.60
CA ARG A 198 0.59 -5.13 -2.69
C ARG A 198 0.77 -6.52 -2.08
N GLY A 199 2.02 -6.84 -1.76
CA GLY A 199 2.38 -8.05 -1.05
C GLY A 199 2.97 -7.79 0.33
N ARG A 200 2.97 -8.82 1.16
CA ARG A 200 3.71 -8.89 2.41
C ARG A 200 4.46 -10.20 2.50
N ASP A 201 5.55 -10.16 3.25
CA ASP A 201 6.28 -11.37 3.59
C ASP A 201 5.50 -12.16 4.63
N PRO A 202 5.11 -13.42 4.34
CA PRO A 202 4.41 -14.28 5.29
C PRO A 202 5.19 -14.55 6.57
N GLU A 203 6.52 -14.58 6.50
CA GLU A 203 7.38 -14.80 7.66
C GLU A 203 7.37 -13.59 8.59
N LEU A 204 7.44 -12.38 8.03
CA LEU A 204 7.33 -11.12 8.79
C LEU A 204 5.95 -10.97 9.47
N LEU A 205 4.89 -11.36 8.79
CA LEU A 205 3.55 -11.34 9.38
C LEU A 205 3.42 -12.35 10.53
N GLY A 206 4.04 -13.51 10.37
CA GLY A 206 3.85 -14.63 11.28
C GLY A 206 2.43 -15.20 11.23
N SER A 207 1.99 -15.79 12.33
CA SER A 207 0.63 -16.33 12.48
C SER A 207 0.13 -16.19 13.92
N VAL A 208 -1.16 -16.40 14.11
CA VAL A 208 -1.76 -16.51 15.45
C VAL A 208 -1.29 -17.80 16.09
N THR A 209 -0.55 -17.71 17.21
CA THR A 209 -0.19 -18.83 18.07
C THR A 209 -0.59 -18.52 19.51
N PRO A 210 -0.86 -19.55 20.36
CA PRO A 210 -1.20 -19.33 21.76
C PRO A 210 -0.14 -18.53 22.50
N ASP A 211 1.14 -18.84 22.31
CA ASP A 211 2.27 -18.18 23.00
C ASP A 211 2.41 -16.73 22.58
N ARG A 212 2.35 -16.43 21.26
CA ARG A 212 2.39 -15.05 20.74
C ARG A 212 1.23 -14.23 21.28
N ARG A 213 0.02 -14.78 21.25
CA ARG A 213 -1.18 -14.14 21.80
C ARG A 213 -1.03 -13.85 23.30
N ALA A 214 -0.60 -14.83 24.09
CA ALA A 214 -0.45 -14.68 25.54
C ALA A 214 0.61 -13.63 25.88
N ALA A 215 1.76 -13.66 25.23
CA ALA A 215 2.85 -12.72 25.45
C ALA A 215 2.40 -11.25 25.18
N VAL A 216 1.73 -11.01 24.05
CA VAL A 216 1.26 -9.67 23.68
C VAL A 216 0.17 -9.18 24.63
N ARG A 217 -0.78 -10.06 25.02
CA ARG A 217 -1.82 -9.69 25.99
C ARG A 217 -1.23 -9.33 27.35
N THR A 218 -0.26 -10.08 27.82
CA THR A 218 0.47 -9.76 29.06
C THR A 218 1.18 -8.41 28.96
N ALA A 219 1.88 -8.13 27.86
CA ALA A 219 2.56 -6.86 27.63
C ALA A 219 1.61 -5.65 27.55
N LEU A 220 0.35 -5.88 27.16
CA LEU A 220 -0.71 -4.87 27.10
C LEU A 220 -1.57 -4.81 28.39
N GLU A 221 -1.24 -5.60 29.41
CA GLU A 221 -2.03 -5.74 30.64
C GLU A 221 -3.50 -6.08 30.34
N LEU A 222 -3.71 -7.02 29.39
CA LEU A 222 -5.01 -7.54 29.03
C LEU A 222 -5.20 -8.93 29.62
N PRO A 223 -6.37 -9.23 30.25
CA PRO A 223 -6.73 -10.59 30.64
C PRO A 223 -6.72 -11.52 29.42
N GLN A 224 -6.40 -12.81 29.65
CA GLN A 224 -6.21 -13.75 28.54
C GLN A 224 -7.53 -14.18 27.86
N ASP A 225 -8.64 -14.06 28.54
CA ASP A 225 -9.97 -14.53 28.17
C ASP A 225 -10.91 -13.43 27.67
N VAL A 226 -10.60 -12.15 27.92
CA VAL A 226 -11.47 -11.06 27.45
C VAL A 226 -11.45 -10.93 25.93
N PRO A 227 -12.61 -10.65 25.29
CA PRO A 227 -12.66 -10.37 23.86
C PRO A 227 -11.89 -9.09 23.50
N VAL A 228 -11.05 -9.17 22.48
CA VAL A 228 -10.26 -8.02 22.00
C VAL A 228 -10.55 -7.78 20.52
N VAL A 229 -10.99 -6.56 20.21
CA VAL A 229 -11.12 -6.05 18.85
C VAL A 229 -10.00 -5.04 18.59
N LEU A 230 -9.30 -5.19 17.46
CA LEU A 230 -8.26 -4.25 17.03
C LEU A 230 -8.69 -3.54 15.75
N ALA A 231 -8.45 -2.24 15.68
CA ALA A 231 -8.38 -1.50 14.43
C ALA A 231 -7.03 -0.79 14.33
N ALA A 232 -6.31 -1.00 13.23
CA ALA A 232 -5.01 -0.39 13.00
C ALA A 232 -5.07 0.52 11.76
N ALA A 233 -5.15 1.84 11.99
CA ALA A 233 -5.32 2.82 10.93
C ALA A 233 -4.93 4.24 11.41
N ARG A 234 -4.52 5.09 10.46
CA ARG A 234 -4.41 6.53 10.72
C ARG A 234 -5.78 7.10 11.10
N GLN A 235 -5.83 8.03 12.04
CA GLN A 235 -7.07 8.67 12.50
C GLN A 235 -7.57 9.70 11.47
N GLN A 236 -8.04 9.19 10.33
CA GLN A 236 -8.54 9.96 9.21
C GLN A 236 -9.99 9.56 8.88
N TYR A 237 -10.78 10.50 8.37
CA TYR A 237 -12.17 10.28 7.98
C TYR A 237 -12.36 9.04 7.09
N GLN A 238 -11.43 8.84 6.14
CA GLN A 238 -11.41 7.67 5.25
C GLN A 238 -11.53 6.34 6.01
N LYS A 239 -10.92 6.23 7.19
CA LYS A 239 -10.76 4.97 7.92
C LYS A 239 -11.98 4.57 8.74
N GLY A 240 -12.98 5.45 8.91
CA GLY A 240 -14.25 5.12 9.54
C GLY A 240 -14.15 4.69 10.99
N LEU A 241 -13.10 5.10 11.73
CA LEU A 241 -12.96 4.74 13.16
C LEU A 241 -14.08 5.33 14.02
N ASP A 242 -14.70 6.42 13.59
CA ASP A 242 -15.90 6.98 14.19
C ASP A 242 -17.09 6.00 14.11
N VAL A 243 -17.30 5.33 12.98
CA VAL A 243 -18.34 4.30 12.81
C VAL A 243 -18.11 3.12 13.77
N LEU A 244 -16.85 2.73 13.98
CA LEU A 244 -16.49 1.68 14.94
C LEU A 244 -16.76 2.11 16.38
N LEU A 245 -16.41 3.34 16.75
CA LEU A 245 -16.71 3.89 18.07
C LEU A 245 -18.22 4.04 18.31
N GLU A 246 -18.99 4.43 17.30
CA GLU A 246 -20.46 4.48 17.36
C GLU A 246 -21.09 3.08 17.48
N ALA A 247 -20.45 2.05 16.91
CA ALA A 247 -20.89 0.65 17.05
C ALA A 247 -20.54 0.03 18.42
N TRP A 248 -19.49 0.52 19.07
CA TRP A 248 -18.89 -0.11 20.24
C TRP A 248 -19.82 -0.28 21.46
N PRO A 249 -20.70 0.67 21.82
CA PRO A 249 -21.67 0.49 22.90
C PRO A 249 -22.59 -0.72 22.70
N GLU A 250 -22.90 -1.10 21.46
CA GLU A 250 -23.72 -2.26 21.18
C GLU A 250 -22.93 -3.58 21.34
N VAL A 251 -21.66 -3.59 20.92
CA VAL A 251 -20.76 -4.72 21.19
C VAL A 251 -20.62 -4.94 22.70
N LEU A 252 -20.48 -3.90 23.50
CA LEU A 252 -20.38 -4.00 24.97
C LEU A 252 -21.67 -4.47 25.64
N ARG A 253 -22.83 -4.41 24.98
CA ARG A 253 -24.07 -4.99 25.53
C ARG A 253 -24.05 -6.52 25.44
N ALA A 254 -23.46 -7.07 24.39
CA ALA A 254 -23.30 -8.51 24.20
C ALA A 254 -22.05 -9.04 24.94
N GLU A 255 -20.93 -8.33 24.84
CA GLU A 255 -19.64 -8.70 25.42
C GLU A 255 -19.15 -7.60 26.38
N PRO A 256 -19.65 -7.57 27.65
CA PRO A 256 -19.41 -6.48 28.58
C PRO A 256 -17.94 -6.21 28.94
N GLU A 257 -17.08 -7.20 28.84
CA GLU A 257 -15.66 -7.11 29.17
C GLU A 257 -14.78 -6.85 27.93
N ALA A 258 -15.39 -6.75 26.74
CA ALA A 258 -14.63 -6.54 25.50
C ALA A 258 -13.79 -5.28 25.51
N VAL A 259 -12.61 -5.35 24.88
CA VAL A 259 -11.66 -4.24 24.74
C VAL A 259 -11.47 -3.90 23.27
N LEU A 260 -11.62 -2.61 22.94
CA LEU A 260 -11.29 -2.06 21.64
C LEU A 260 -9.91 -1.40 21.67
N LEU A 261 -8.99 -1.88 20.87
CA LEU A 261 -7.67 -1.31 20.67
C LEU A 261 -7.63 -0.51 19.36
N LEU A 262 -7.23 0.75 19.45
CA LEU A 262 -7.06 1.64 18.29
C LEU A 262 -5.58 1.98 18.14
N ALA A 263 -4.91 1.34 17.16
CA ALA A 263 -3.51 1.58 16.82
C ALA A 263 -3.41 2.48 15.59
N GLY A 264 -2.43 3.39 15.57
CA GLY A 264 -2.13 4.24 14.42
C GLY A 264 -1.90 5.70 14.79
N SER A 265 -1.32 6.42 13.84
CA SER A 265 -0.96 7.82 14.02
C SER A 265 -2.19 8.73 14.06
N GLU A 266 -2.04 9.82 14.78
CA GLU A 266 -3.02 10.91 14.78
C GLU A 266 -3.24 11.50 13.39
N GLY A 267 -4.40 12.13 13.23
CA GLY A 267 -4.82 12.73 11.97
C GLY A 267 -5.98 13.71 12.16
N GLY A 268 -6.64 14.06 11.09
CA GLY A 268 -7.71 15.08 11.10
C GLY A 268 -8.94 14.73 11.93
N GLU A 269 -9.13 13.47 12.32
CA GLU A 269 -10.27 13.02 13.13
C GLU A 269 -9.91 12.75 14.60
N SER A 270 -8.65 12.92 15.03
CA SER A 270 -8.18 12.50 16.35
C SER A 270 -8.96 13.09 17.51
N GLU A 271 -9.26 14.38 17.46
CA GLU A 271 -10.03 15.06 18.52
C GLU A 271 -11.45 14.51 18.61
N ARG A 272 -12.12 14.34 17.47
CA ARG A 272 -13.47 13.77 17.41
C ARG A 272 -13.50 12.33 17.92
N LEU A 273 -12.52 11.52 17.53
CA LEU A 273 -12.44 10.12 17.97
C LEU A 273 -12.21 10.01 19.49
N ARG A 274 -11.38 10.88 20.07
CA ARG A 274 -11.20 10.92 21.52
C ARG A 274 -12.48 11.33 22.24
N ALA A 275 -13.22 12.31 21.70
CA ALA A 275 -14.50 12.73 22.28
C ALA A 275 -15.54 11.59 22.23
N LEU A 276 -15.64 10.85 21.14
CA LEU A 276 -16.52 9.68 21.03
C LEU A 276 -16.12 8.57 22.01
N ALA A 277 -14.83 8.29 22.12
CA ALA A 277 -14.32 7.26 23.01
C ALA A 277 -14.50 7.60 24.50
N ALA A 278 -14.45 8.88 24.89
CA ALA A 278 -14.65 9.32 26.27
C ALA A 278 -16.05 8.98 26.82
N ALA A 279 -17.04 8.81 25.93
CA ALA A 279 -18.40 8.41 26.30
C ALA A 279 -18.58 6.88 26.40
N THR A 280 -17.53 6.10 26.14
CA THR A 280 -17.63 4.64 26.02
C THR A 280 -16.47 3.95 26.72
N ARG A 281 -16.75 2.93 27.54
CA ARG A 281 -15.71 2.15 28.24
C ARG A 281 -15.00 1.17 27.30
N GLY A 282 -13.86 0.63 27.73
CA GLY A 282 -13.15 -0.45 27.06
C GLY A 282 -12.38 -0.02 25.79
N VAL A 283 -12.25 1.28 25.50
CA VAL A 283 -11.49 1.79 24.35
C VAL A 283 -10.10 2.24 24.79
N ARG A 284 -9.06 1.75 24.11
CA ARG A 284 -7.66 2.12 24.34
C ARG A 284 -7.00 2.61 23.06
N PHE A 285 -6.51 3.85 23.05
CA PHE A 285 -5.67 4.38 21.98
C PHE A 285 -4.20 4.00 22.23
N LEU A 286 -3.60 3.28 21.33
CA LEU A 286 -2.22 2.80 21.42
C LEU A 286 -1.19 3.71 20.74
N GLY A 287 -1.66 4.71 19.96
CA GLY A 287 -0.78 5.53 19.13
C GLY A 287 -0.15 4.74 17.96
N PRO A 288 0.90 5.30 17.34
CA PRO A 288 1.69 4.58 16.33
C PRO A 288 2.37 3.36 16.94
N ARG A 289 2.32 2.22 16.23
CA ARG A 289 2.88 0.94 16.67
C ARG A 289 3.65 0.28 15.55
N ASP A 290 4.80 -0.31 15.86
CA ASP A 290 5.62 -1.10 14.92
C ASP A 290 5.28 -2.60 15.00
N ASP A 291 4.64 -3.03 16.09
CA ASP A 291 4.24 -4.42 16.38
C ASP A 291 2.77 -4.72 16.00
N VAL A 292 2.23 -4.06 14.97
CA VAL A 292 0.82 -4.21 14.57
C VAL A 292 0.45 -5.66 14.27
N PHE A 293 1.35 -6.46 13.73
CA PHE A 293 1.09 -7.88 13.44
C PHE A 293 1.00 -8.72 14.73
N ASP A 294 1.70 -8.33 15.77
CA ASP A 294 1.58 -8.94 17.11
C ASP A 294 0.24 -8.56 17.76
N LEU A 295 -0.15 -7.29 17.64
CA LEU A 295 -1.47 -6.84 18.08
C LEU A 295 -2.60 -7.59 17.36
N MET A 296 -2.49 -7.81 16.04
CA MET A 296 -3.43 -8.62 15.27
C MET A 296 -3.50 -10.05 15.82
N ALA A 297 -2.34 -10.69 16.08
CA ALA A 297 -2.29 -12.04 16.62
C ALA A 297 -2.88 -12.15 18.03
N ALA A 298 -2.87 -11.10 18.82
CA ALA A 298 -3.45 -11.02 20.16
C ALA A 298 -4.97 -10.77 20.18
N SER A 299 -5.55 -10.37 19.04
CA SER A 299 -6.96 -9.98 18.93
C SER A 299 -7.88 -11.12 18.55
N ASP A 300 -9.16 -11.01 18.90
CA ASP A 300 -10.21 -11.94 18.52
C ASP A 300 -10.91 -11.55 17.23
N ALA A 301 -10.89 -10.22 16.92
CA ALA A 301 -11.35 -9.69 15.65
C ALA A 301 -10.51 -8.47 15.25
N PHE A 302 -10.32 -8.32 13.95
CA PHE A 302 -9.72 -7.14 13.34
C PHE A 302 -10.76 -6.37 12.55
N ALA A 303 -10.94 -5.07 12.84
CA ALA A 303 -11.98 -4.24 12.20
C ALA A 303 -11.37 -3.28 11.17
N VAL A 304 -11.95 -3.25 9.95
CA VAL A 304 -11.59 -2.31 8.88
C VAL A 304 -12.85 -1.57 8.40
N PRO A 305 -13.36 -0.58 9.15
CA PRO A 305 -14.62 0.10 8.85
C PRO A 305 -14.46 1.22 7.80
N SER A 306 -13.49 1.11 6.90
CA SER A 306 -13.09 2.17 5.97
C SER A 306 -14.21 2.57 5.01
N ARG A 307 -14.36 3.88 4.77
CA ARG A 307 -15.29 4.45 3.79
C ARG A 307 -14.86 4.22 2.35
N TRP A 308 -13.56 4.17 2.10
CA TRP A 308 -12.96 3.80 0.80
C TRP A 308 -11.52 3.35 0.99
N GLU A 309 -11.07 2.50 0.08
CA GLU A 309 -9.71 1.98 0.01
C GLU A 309 -9.21 1.88 -1.45
N GLY A 310 -7.90 1.78 -1.61
CA GLY A 310 -7.29 1.39 -2.89
C GLY A 310 -7.05 -0.10 -2.98
N LEU A 311 -6.63 -0.71 -1.87
CA LEU A 311 -6.47 -2.14 -1.66
C LEU A 311 -7.04 -2.56 -0.29
N GLY A 312 -6.77 -1.77 0.75
CA GLY A 312 -7.02 -2.17 2.13
C GLY A 312 -5.89 -3.03 2.69
N SER A 313 -4.67 -2.50 2.68
CA SER A 313 -3.48 -3.26 3.13
C SER A 313 -3.64 -3.86 4.53
N ALA A 314 -4.30 -3.15 5.47
CA ALA A 314 -4.54 -3.67 6.80
C ALA A 314 -5.47 -4.92 6.80
N ALA A 315 -6.49 -4.96 5.92
CA ALA A 315 -7.32 -6.16 5.75
C ALA A 315 -6.50 -7.32 5.16
N MET A 316 -5.68 -7.05 4.14
CA MET A 316 -4.78 -8.04 3.56
C MET A 316 -3.78 -8.57 4.59
N GLU A 317 -3.21 -7.71 5.43
CA GLU A 317 -2.29 -8.06 6.51
C GLU A 317 -2.98 -8.91 7.59
N ALA A 318 -4.22 -8.56 7.98
CA ALA A 318 -5.03 -9.35 8.89
C ALA A 318 -5.32 -10.76 8.34
N MET A 319 -5.63 -10.86 7.04
CA MET A 319 -5.74 -12.16 6.36
C MET A 319 -4.42 -12.94 6.45
N GLY A 320 -3.29 -12.28 6.22
CA GLY A 320 -1.95 -12.88 6.28
C GLY A 320 -1.56 -13.37 7.69
N VAL A 321 -1.89 -12.64 8.74
CA VAL A 321 -1.72 -13.08 10.14
C VAL A 321 -2.69 -14.20 10.48
N GLY A 322 -3.89 -14.20 9.92
CA GLY A 322 -4.95 -15.17 10.19
C GLY A 322 -5.82 -14.81 11.40
N VAL A 323 -6.04 -13.50 11.62
CA VAL A 323 -7.01 -13.01 12.60
C VAL A 323 -8.39 -12.88 11.94
N PRO A 324 -9.51 -13.19 12.65
CA PRO A 324 -10.84 -12.96 12.12
C PRO A 324 -11.07 -11.52 11.69
N LEU A 325 -11.57 -11.30 10.47
CA LEU A 325 -11.70 -9.97 9.85
C LEU A 325 -13.18 -9.57 9.72
N VAL A 326 -13.49 -8.36 10.18
CA VAL A 326 -14.74 -7.64 9.90
C VAL A 326 -14.40 -6.38 9.12
N ALA A 327 -14.91 -6.23 7.91
CA ALA A 327 -14.54 -5.12 7.04
C ALA A 327 -15.76 -4.48 6.38
N ALA A 328 -15.67 -3.17 6.12
CA ALA A 328 -16.69 -2.48 5.34
C ALA A 328 -16.71 -3.00 3.89
N ASP A 329 -17.89 -3.22 3.36
CA ASP A 329 -18.13 -3.73 2.01
C ASP A 329 -17.98 -2.64 0.95
N VAL A 330 -16.78 -2.07 0.89
CA VAL A 330 -16.40 -1.12 -0.17
C VAL A 330 -15.69 -1.88 -1.30
N PRO A 331 -15.80 -1.41 -2.56
CA PRO A 331 -15.36 -2.20 -3.72
C PRO A 331 -13.94 -2.73 -3.65
N ALA A 332 -12.98 -1.95 -3.16
CA ALA A 332 -11.60 -2.39 -3.05
C ALA A 332 -11.40 -3.45 -1.94
N LEU A 333 -12.07 -3.32 -0.79
CA LEU A 333 -12.01 -4.32 0.27
C LEU A 333 -12.71 -5.61 -0.15
N ARG A 334 -13.87 -5.53 -0.81
CA ARG A 334 -14.55 -6.71 -1.38
C ARG A 334 -13.64 -7.46 -2.36
N GLU A 335 -12.91 -6.74 -3.23
CA GLU A 335 -11.96 -7.38 -4.14
C GLU A 335 -10.78 -8.03 -3.41
N THR A 336 -10.22 -7.37 -2.40
CA THR A 336 -9.09 -7.87 -1.60
C THR A 336 -9.50 -9.09 -0.78
N VAL A 337 -10.59 -8.98 -0.05
CA VAL A 337 -11.13 -10.06 0.78
C VAL A 337 -11.62 -11.22 -0.09
N GLY A 338 -12.41 -10.95 -1.12
CA GLY A 338 -12.92 -11.93 -2.07
C GLY A 338 -14.36 -12.34 -1.80
N SER A 339 -14.67 -12.94 -0.66
CA SER A 339 -16.02 -13.36 -0.28
C SER A 339 -16.23 -13.37 1.24
N GLU A 340 -17.46 -13.64 1.66
CA GLU A 340 -17.81 -13.79 3.08
C GLU A 340 -17.26 -15.08 3.71
N ASP A 341 -16.75 -16.00 2.90
CA ASP A 341 -16.01 -17.17 3.41
C ASP A 341 -14.67 -16.78 4.06
N TYR A 342 -14.19 -15.59 3.79
CA TYR A 342 -12.89 -15.10 4.28
C TYR A 342 -13.02 -14.01 5.37
N ALA A 343 -14.13 -13.27 5.40
CA ALA A 343 -14.38 -12.22 6.39
C ALA A 343 -15.86 -11.89 6.49
N ARG A 344 -16.28 -11.19 7.54
CA ARG A 344 -17.59 -10.52 7.58
C ARG A 344 -17.49 -9.20 6.83
N LEU A 345 -18.29 -9.04 5.78
CA LEU A 345 -18.42 -7.80 5.01
C LEU A 345 -19.69 -7.08 5.42
N VAL A 346 -19.58 -5.83 5.85
CA VAL A 346 -20.70 -5.05 6.38
C VAL A 346 -20.94 -3.78 5.57
N THR A 347 -22.19 -3.35 5.48
CA THR A 347 -22.54 -2.08 4.83
C THR A 347 -21.70 -0.93 5.40
N PRO A 348 -21.00 -0.15 4.55
CA PRO A 348 -20.21 0.98 4.99
C PRO A 348 -21.06 2.02 5.74
N GLU A 349 -20.46 2.73 6.69
CA GLU A 349 -21.11 3.80 7.46
C GLU A 349 -22.39 3.36 8.21
N HIS A 350 -22.47 2.09 8.58
CA HIS A 350 -23.62 1.51 9.28
C HIS A 350 -23.19 0.90 10.63
N PRO A 351 -23.18 1.69 11.74
CA PRO A 351 -22.69 1.22 13.05
C PRO A 351 -23.37 -0.05 13.55
N ALA A 352 -24.71 -0.16 13.41
CA ALA A 352 -25.44 -1.33 13.88
C ALA A 352 -25.06 -2.62 13.13
N ALA A 353 -24.83 -2.56 11.81
CA ALA A 353 -24.35 -3.72 11.05
C ALA A 353 -22.92 -4.12 11.45
N LEU A 354 -22.07 -3.12 11.72
CA LEU A 354 -20.70 -3.36 12.20
C LEU A 354 -20.72 -4.00 13.60
N ALA A 355 -21.56 -3.50 14.50
CA ALA A 355 -21.72 -4.06 15.84
C ALA A 355 -22.18 -5.53 15.78
N ALA A 356 -23.24 -5.83 15.02
CA ALA A 356 -23.75 -7.19 14.85
C ALA A 356 -22.68 -8.16 14.31
N ALA A 357 -21.91 -7.74 13.29
CA ALA A 357 -20.85 -8.56 12.72
C ALA A 357 -19.66 -8.78 13.68
N LEU A 358 -19.32 -7.78 14.50
CA LEU A 358 -18.30 -7.93 15.54
C LEU A 358 -18.78 -8.88 16.63
N THR A 359 -20.01 -8.70 17.14
CA THR A 359 -20.62 -9.59 18.15
C THR A 359 -20.66 -11.04 17.65
N ASP A 360 -21.21 -11.30 16.46
CA ASP A 360 -21.23 -12.63 15.84
C ASP A 360 -19.80 -13.25 15.73
N THR A 361 -18.81 -12.42 15.39
CA THR A 361 -17.41 -12.87 15.28
C THR A 361 -16.81 -13.25 16.65
N LEU A 362 -17.19 -12.55 17.72
CA LEU A 362 -16.72 -12.79 19.08
C LEU A 362 -17.42 -13.97 19.74
N GLU A 363 -18.72 -14.16 19.50
CA GLU A 363 -19.54 -15.26 20.03
C GLU A 363 -19.26 -16.57 19.29
N ASP A 364 -19.34 -16.59 17.94
CA ASP A 364 -19.04 -17.79 17.13
C ASP A 364 -17.56 -17.85 16.73
N ARG A 365 -16.71 -18.05 17.72
CA ARG A 365 -15.25 -18.16 17.54
C ARG A 365 -14.85 -19.31 16.61
N ALA A 366 -15.64 -20.36 16.50
CA ALA A 366 -15.34 -21.50 15.64
C ALA A 366 -15.43 -21.12 14.15
N SER A 367 -16.56 -20.55 13.72
CA SER A 367 -16.74 -20.07 12.36
C SER A 367 -15.80 -18.89 12.04
N ALA A 368 -15.55 -18.01 13.00
CA ALA A 368 -14.59 -16.90 12.84
C ALA A 368 -13.18 -17.41 12.53
N ARG A 369 -12.70 -18.43 13.25
CA ARG A 369 -11.39 -19.07 13.01
C ARG A 369 -11.34 -19.82 11.67
N MET A 370 -12.44 -20.47 11.25
CA MET A 370 -12.49 -21.11 9.94
C MET A 370 -12.37 -20.09 8.81
N ARG A 371 -13.10 -18.96 8.89
CA ARG A 371 -12.96 -17.85 7.93
C ARG A 371 -11.53 -17.27 7.92
N ALA A 372 -10.94 -17.04 9.08
CA ALA A 372 -9.58 -16.53 9.19
C ALA A 372 -8.54 -17.48 8.57
N LYS A 373 -8.69 -18.80 8.78
CA LYS A 373 -7.85 -19.83 8.13
C LYS A 373 -7.99 -19.81 6.61
N ALA A 374 -9.20 -19.72 6.10
CA ALA A 374 -9.48 -19.62 4.67
C ALA A 374 -8.91 -18.30 4.08
N ALA A 375 -9.06 -17.18 4.80
CA ALA A 375 -8.48 -15.89 4.43
C ALA A 375 -6.95 -15.95 4.34
N ARG A 376 -6.29 -16.60 5.30
CA ARG A 376 -4.83 -16.80 5.26
C ARG A 376 -4.40 -17.66 4.06
N ALA A 377 -5.13 -18.72 3.74
CA ALA A 377 -4.85 -19.52 2.54
C ALA A 377 -4.94 -18.65 1.28
N ARG A 378 -5.97 -17.79 1.14
CA ARG A 378 -6.09 -16.83 0.06
C ARG A 378 -4.93 -15.84 0.04
N PHE A 379 -4.51 -15.29 1.19
CA PHE A 379 -3.34 -14.42 1.27
C PHE A 379 -2.09 -15.10 0.71
N LEU A 380 -1.83 -16.33 1.11
CA LEU A 380 -0.65 -17.11 0.67
C LEU A 380 -0.63 -17.39 -0.84
N THR A 381 -1.80 -17.43 -1.49
CA THR A 381 -1.90 -17.65 -2.94
C THR A 381 -1.92 -16.38 -3.77
N SER A 382 -2.16 -15.20 -3.16
CA SER A 382 -2.45 -13.99 -3.94
C SER A 382 -1.66 -12.74 -3.53
N PHE A 383 -1.12 -12.71 -2.30
CA PHE A 383 -0.59 -11.48 -1.71
C PHE A 383 0.79 -11.65 -1.07
N THR A 384 1.49 -12.75 -1.35
CA THR A 384 2.87 -12.87 -0.85
C THR A 384 3.78 -11.89 -1.58
N LEU A 385 4.75 -11.35 -0.87
CA LEU A 385 5.71 -10.39 -1.42
C LEU A 385 6.46 -10.97 -2.62
N HIS A 386 6.80 -12.25 -2.59
CA HIS A 386 7.46 -12.93 -3.70
C HIS A 386 6.62 -12.92 -5.00
N GLN A 387 5.35 -13.33 -4.91
CA GLN A 387 4.44 -13.35 -6.07
C GLN A 387 4.21 -11.95 -6.65
N VAL A 388 3.94 -10.98 -5.78
CA VAL A 388 3.67 -9.59 -6.20
C VAL A 388 4.91 -8.95 -6.83
N SER A 389 6.10 -9.22 -6.30
CA SER A 389 7.34 -8.69 -6.88
C SER A 389 7.62 -9.30 -8.25
N ALA A 390 7.35 -10.59 -8.46
CA ALA A 390 7.47 -11.21 -9.78
C ALA A 390 6.50 -10.57 -10.80
N GLN A 391 5.25 -10.32 -10.40
CA GLN A 391 4.27 -9.60 -11.24
C GLN A 391 4.72 -8.17 -11.56
N MET A 392 5.40 -7.48 -10.62
CA MET A 392 5.92 -6.14 -10.85
C MET A 392 7.11 -6.14 -11.85
N VAL A 393 8.00 -7.13 -11.76
CA VAL A 393 9.09 -7.30 -12.75
C VAL A 393 8.48 -7.53 -14.15
N GLU A 394 7.50 -8.43 -14.26
CA GLU A 394 6.79 -8.68 -15.51
C GLU A 394 6.08 -7.41 -16.05
N PHE A 395 5.51 -6.60 -15.18
CA PHE A 395 4.93 -5.29 -15.54
C PHE A 395 6.00 -4.35 -16.13
N TYR A 396 7.20 -4.26 -15.55
CA TYR A 396 8.30 -3.46 -16.08
C TYR A 396 8.74 -3.97 -17.45
N GLU A 397 8.95 -5.26 -17.60
CA GLU A 397 9.35 -5.87 -18.86
C GLU A 397 8.31 -5.63 -19.97
N ARG A 398 7.03 -5.84 -19.69
CA ARG A 398 5.95 -5.53 -20.63
C ARG A 398 5.93 -4.06 -21.02
N SER A 399 6.18 -3.18 -20.06
CA SER A 399 6.23 -1.74 -20.29
C SER A 399 7.37 -1.33 -21.22
N LEU A 400 8.49 -2.06 -21.24
CA LEU A 400 9.63 -1.81 -22.11
C LEU A 400 9.47 -2.42 -23.51
N ARG A 401 8.83 -3.61 -23.63
CA ARG A 401 8.64 -4.30 -24.91
C ARG A 401 7.67 -3.58 -25.87
N LEU A 402 6.81 -2.73 -25.38
CA LEU A 402 5.93 -1.90 -26.22
C LEU A 402 6.78 -0.85 -26.96
N ARG A 403 7.19 -1.13 -28.20
CA ARG A 403 7.82 -0.13 -29.08
C ARG A 403 6.88 1.06 -29.23
N THR A 404 7.43 2.28 -29.12
CA THR A 404 6.75 3.51 -29.52
C THR A 404 6.37 3.39 -30.98
N VAL A 405 5.07 3.36 -31.28
CA VAL A 405 4.55 3.49 -32.65
C VAL A 405 4.58 4.97 -33.02
#